data_6cb569eb1eb800b919f6d505df957e49
#
_entry.id   6cb569eb1eb800b919f6d505df957e49
#
_cell.length_a   1.000
_cell.length_b   1.000
_cell.length_c   1.000
_cell.angle_alpha   90.00
_cell.angle_beta   90.00
_cell.angle_gamma   90.00
#
_symmetry.space_group_name_H-M   'P 1'
#
loop_
_entity.id
_entity.type
_entity.pdbx_description
1 polymer ?
#
loop_
_entity_poly.entity_id
_entity_poly.type
_entity_poly.pdbx_seq_one_letter_code
_entity_poly.pdbx_strand_id
1 'polypeptide(L)'
;MATVAEVMTRDVLAVDPTASIGEAAEKMMDAGVGAVVVMEDMVRLVGIVTERDILRAVAQRARAAEARVRQWMTESVITIDPETTVEEAAKMMFEKNFRHLPVCKDGRLLGIVSLRRLSQYEFEHSKESVGPAH
;
A
#
# COMPACT_ATOMS: atom_id res chain seq x y z
N MET A 1 19.73 -2.02 11.56
CA MET A 1 18.38 -2.48 11.24
C MET A 1 17.87 -1.80 9.98
N ALA A 2 17.23 -2.57 9.13
CA ALA A 2 16.69 -2.01 7.91
C ALA A 2 15.47 -1.15 8.20
N THR A 3 15.32 -0.07 7.44
CA THR A 3 14.16 0.81 7.53
C THR A 3 13.25 0.57 6.34
N VAL A 4 12.01 1.02 6.46
CA VAL A 4 11.07 0.87 5.35
C VAL A 4 11.51 1.64 4.11
N ALA A 5 12.28 2.72 4.29
CA ALA A 5 12.82 3.47 3.14
C ALA A 5 13.69 2.59 2.23
N GLU A 6 14.35 1.59 2.81
CA GLU A 6 15.23 0.70 2.04
C GLU A 6 14.46 -0.35 1.24
N VAL A 7 13.23 -0.66 1.65
CA VAL A 7 12.46 -1.75 1.05
C VAL A 7 11.18 -1.29 0.36
N MET A 8 10.75 -0.06 0.57
CA MET A 8 9.51 0.45 0.00
C MET A 8 9.57 0.57 -1.52
N THR A 9 8.40 0.55 -2.14
CA THR A 9 8.27 0.85 -3.56
C THR A 9 8.12 2.36 -3.69
N ARG A 10 8.98 2.99 -4.49
CA ARG A 10 8.97 4.44 -4.66
C ARG A 10 8.06 4.91 -5.79
N ASP A 11 7.86 4.06 -6.76
CA ASP A 11 6.95 4.32 -7.88
C ASP A 11 5.53 3.97 -7.49
N VAL A 12 4.93 4.80 -6.66
CA VAL A 12 3.59 4.53 -6.12
C VAL A 12 2.54 4.85 -7.16
N LEU A 13 1.67 3.88 -7.44
CA LEU A 13 0.54 4.12 -8.32
C LEU A 13 -0.52 4.92 -7.59
N ALA A 14 -1.03 5.94 -8.24
CA ALA A 14 -2.02 6.83 -7.68
C ALA A 14 -3.20 7.00 -8.62
N VAL A 15 -4.36 7.25 -8.04
CA VAL A 15 -5.56 7.60 -8.78
C VAL A 15 -6.17 8.85 -8.15
N ASP A 16 -6.95 9.57 -8.94
CA ASP A 16 -7.70 10.73 -8.46
C ASP A 16 -8.97 10.24 -7.73
N PRO A 17 -9.44 10.97 -6.71
CA PRO A 17 -10.68 10.57 -6.01
C PRO A 17 -11.89 10.41 -6.91
N THR A 18 -11.90 11.07 -8.06
CA THR A 18 -13.01 10.99 -9.02
C THR A 18 -12.85 9.85 -10.02
N ALA A 19 -11.73 9.15 -10.00
CA ALA A 19 -11.53 7.98 -10.85
C ALA A 19 -12.55 6.90 -10.49
N SER A 20 -12.86 6.04 -11.46
CA SER A 20 -13.78 4.94 -11.19
C SER A 20 -13.06 3.78 -10.50
N ILE A 21 -13.83 2.96 -9.82
CA ILE A 21 -13.33 1.73 -9.22
C ILE A 21 -12.73 0.83 -10.30
N GLY A 22 -13.33 0.81 -11.49
CA GLY A 22 -12.80 0.04 -12.61
C GLY A 22 -11.41 0.50 -13.03
N GLU A 23 -11.20 1.82 -13.09
CA GLU A 23 -9.88 2.37 -13.42
C GLU A 23 -8.83 1.99 -12.37
N ALA A 24 -9.21 2.06 -11.10
CA ALA A 24 -8.31 1.68 -10.02
C ALA A 24 -7.93 0.19 -10.13
N ALA A 25 -8.94 -0.67 -10.33
CA ALA A 25 -8.72 -2.10 -10.47
C ALA A 25 -7.82 -2.41 -11.67
N GLU A 26 -8.03 -1.73 -12.79
CA GLU A 26 -7.22 -1.90 -14.00
C GLU A 26 -5.76 -1.56 -13.73
N LYS A 27 -5.51 -0.44 -13.08
CA LYS A 27 -4.15 -0.04 -12.73
C LYS A 27 -3.47 -1.07 -11.83
N MET A 28 -4.21 -1.58 -10.86
CA MET A 28 -3.69 -2.59 -9.95
C MET A 28 -3.33 -3.88 -10.70
N MET A 29 -4.20 -4.32 -11.58
CA MET A 29 -3.97 -5.52 -12.38
C MET A 29 -2.77 -5.35 -13.31
N ASP A 30 -2.72 -4.24 -14.01
CA ASP A 30 -1.65 -3.97 -14.98
C ASP A 30 -0.28 -3.91 -14.32
N ALA A 31 -0.21 -3.37 -13.13
CA ALA A 31 1.05 -3.23 -12.41
C ALA A 31 1.34 -4.42 -11.48
N GLY A 32 0.38 -5.32 -11.28
CA GLY A 32 0.56 -6.45 -10.38
C GLY A 32 0.69 -6.05 -8.93
N VAL A 33 -0.04 -5.01 -8.52
CA VAL A 33 0.00 -4.52 -7.13
C VAL A 33 -1.36 -4.66 -6.48
N GLY A 34 -1.38 -4.74 -5.15
CA GLY A 34 -2.60 -4.94 -4.37
C GLY A 34 -3.22 -3.67 -3.81
N ALA A 35 -2.68 -2.51 -4.15
CA ALA A 35 -3.19 -1.24 -3.64
C ALA A 35 -2.76 -0.09 -4.53
N VAL A 36 -3.57 0.97 -4.56
CA VAL A 36 -3.21 2.26 -5.16
C VAL A 36 -3.54 3.34 -4.14
N VAL A 37 -2.74 4.40 -4.12
CA VAL A 37 -3.05 5.55 -3.26
C VAL A 37 -4.00 6.48 -4.00
N VAL A 38 -4.80 7.22 -3.23
CA VAL A 38 -5.72 8.21 -3.78
C VAL A 38 -5.14 9.58 -3.45
N MET A 39 -4.81 10.33 -4.49
CA MET A 39 -4.15 11.63 -4.37
C MET A 39 -5.04 12.72 -4.95
N GLU A 40 -5.34 13.72 -4.14
CA GLU A 40 -6.08 14.89 -4.61
C GLU A 40 -5.11 15.84 -5.27
N ASP A 41 -5.41 16.21 -6.51
CA ASP A 41 -4.55 17.07 -7.34
C ASP A 41 -3.12 16.56 -7.46
N MET A 42 -2.93 15.25 -7.31
CA MET A 42 -1.63 14.59 -7.36
C MET A 42 -0.65 15.10 -6.31
N VAL A 43 -1.15 15.74 -5.27
CA VAL A 43 -0.32 16.34 -4.22
C VAL A 43 -0.66 15.79 -2.84
N ARG A 44 -1.95 15.70 -2.52
CA ARG A 44 -2.39 15.34 -1.18
C ARG A 44 -2.94 13.93 -1.11
N LEU A 45 -2.36 13.11 -0.24
CA LEU A 45 -2.84 11.76 0.01
C LEU A 45 -4.16 11.84 0.79
N VAL A 46 -5.23 11.35 0.20
CA VAL A 46 -6.56 11.38 0.83
C VAL A 46 -7.14 10.00 1.10
N GLY A 47 -6.56 8.96 0.54
CA GLY A 47 -7.08 7.62 0.76
C GLY A 47 -6.20 6.55 0.15
N ILE A 48 -6.63 5.32 0.33
CA ILE A 48 -5.99 4.16 -0.30
C ILE A 48 -7.10 3.19 -0.74
N VAL A 49 -6.91 2.58 -1.90
CA VAL A 49 -7.81 1.54 -2.41
C VAL A 49 -7.02 0.25 -2.48
N THR A 50 -7.52 -0.78 -1.83
CA THR A 50 -6.88 -2.10 -1.78
C THR A 50 -7.76 -3.12 -2.48
N GLU A 51 -7.22 -4.32 -2.68
CA GLU A 51 -7.99 -5.45 -3.22
C GLU A 51 -9.26 -5.69 -2.41
N ARG A 52 -9.18 -5.53 -1.09
CA ARG A 52 -10.34 -5.71 -0.22
C ARG A 52 -11.42 -4.68 -0.53
N ASP A 53 -11.06 -3.44 -0.80
CA ASP A 53 -12.02 -2.39 -1.17
C ASP A 53 -12.71 -2.73 -2.48
N ILE A 54 -11.95 -3.22 -3.46
CA ILE A 54 -12.50 -3.64 -4.75
C ILE A 54 -13.50 -4.79 -4.54
N LEU A 55 -13.09 -5.79 -3.76
CA LEU A 55 -13.94 -6.93 -3.47
C LEU A 55 -15.23 -6.50 -2.79
N ARG A 56 -15.13 -5.58 -1.83
CA ARG A 56 -16.29 -5.05 -1.13
C ARG A 56 -17.26 -4.34 -2.09
N ALA A 57 -16.70 -3.54 -3.00
CA ALA A 57 -17.51 -2.84 -3.99
C ALA A 57 -18.26 -3.84 -4.88
N VAL A 58 -17.59 -4.87 -5.34
CA VAL A 58 -18.22 -5.92 -6.16
C VAL A 58 -19.30 -6.67 -5.38
N ALA A 59 -19.01 -7.00 -4.13
CA ALA A 59 -19.97 -7.70 -3.27
C ALA A 59 -21.25 -6.89 -3.05
N GLN A 60 -21.14 -5.57 -3.03
CA GLN A 60 -22.26 -4.66 -2.86
C GLN A 60 -22.87 -4.21 -4.18
N ARG A 61 -22.49 -4.86 -5.28
CA ARG A 61 -23.05 -4.62 -6.61
C ARG A 61 -22.80 -3.23 -7.15
N ALA A 62 -21.68 -2.61 -6.75
CA ALA A 62 -21.26 -1.33 -7.32
C ALA A 62 -20.93 -1.53 -8.80
N ARG A 63 -21.25 -0.52 -9.61
CA ARG A 63 -20.93 -0.56 -11.03
C ARG A 63 -19.53 0.01 -11.21
N ALA A 64 -18.60 -0.85 -11.63
CA ALA A 64 -17.18 -0.51 -11.69
C ALA A 64 -16.88 0.74 -12.52
N ALA A 65 -17.62 0.96 -13.62
CA ALA A 65 -17.39 2.12 -14.49
C ALA A 65 -17.94 3.41 -13.90
N GLU A 66 -18.86 3.34 -12.96
CA GLU A 66 -19.56 4.51 -12.43
C GLU A 66 -19.21 4.82 -10.97
N ALA A 67 -18.93 3.79 -10.17
CA ALA A 67 -18.60 3.99 -8.77
C ALA A 67 -17.26 4.72 -8.67
N ARG A 68 -17.21 5.76 -7.84
CA ARG A 68 -16.01 6.57 -7.68
C ARG A 68 -15.12 6.03 -6.57
N VAL A 69 -13.83 6.14 -6.80
CA VAL A 69 -12.82 5.71 -5.84
C VAL A 69 -13.09 6.34 -4.46
N ARG A 70 -13.42 7.64 -4.41
CA ARG A 70 -13.68 8.32 -3.15
C ARG A 70 -14.82 7.69 -2.32
N GLN A 71 -15.72 6.96 -2.97
CA GLN A 71 -16.85 6.32 -2.28
C GLN A 71 -16.44 5.00 -1.61
N TRP A 72 -15.36 4.40 -2.07
CA TRP A 72 -14.95 3.06 -1.64
C TRP A 72 -13.58 3.00 -0.99
N MET A 73 -12.78 4.06 -1.11
CA MET A 73 -11.44 4.12 -0.53
C MET A 73 -11.48 4.10 0.99
N THR A 74 -10.38 3.70 1.59
CA THR A 74 -10.15 3.87 3.01
C THR A 74 -9.62 5.27 3.22
N GLU A 75 -10.36 6.10 3.95
CA GLU A 75 -10.02 7.52 4.15
C GLU A 75 -9.01 7.78 5.25
N SER A 76 -9.13 7.10 6.36
CA SER A 76 -8.22 7.30 7.50
C SER A 76 -6.93 6.53 7.25
N VAL A 77 -6.14 7.01 6.31
CA VAL A 77 -4.91 6.32 5.92
C VAL A 77 -3.88 6.45 7.04
N ILE A 78 -3.43 5.31 7.53
CA ILE A 78 -2.31 5.28 8.48
C ILE A 78 -1.03 5.25 7.66
N THR A 79 -0.14 6.20 7.95
CA THR A 79 1.14 6.31 7.25
C THR A 79 2.27 6.05 8.23
N ILE A 80 3.44 5.74 7.70
CA ILE A 80 4.62 5.53 8.54
C ILE A 80 5.77 6.39 8.02
N ASP A 81 6.70 6.67 8.93
CA ASP A 81 7.90 7.44 8.63
C ASP A 81 8.90 6.55 7.89
N PRO A 82 9.70 7.11 6.96
CA PRO A 82 10.68 6.30 6.21
C PRO A 82 11.74 5.66 7.10
N GLU A 83 11.96 6.18 8.29
CA GLU A 83 12.94 5.61 9.22
C GLU A 83 12.36 4.53 10.12
N THR A 84 11.06 4.25 10.01
CA THR A 84 10.45 3.12 10.71
C THR A 84 11.15 1.84 10.30
N THR A 85 11.45 0.98 11.27
CA THR A 85 12.15 -0.27 10.96
C THR A 85 11.18 -1.25 10.30
N VAL A 86 11.75 -2.20 9.56
CA VAL A 86 10.98 -3.25 8.90
C VAL A 86 10.16 -4.02 9.94
N GLU A 87 10.76 -4.30 11.11
CA GLU A 87 10.10 -5.04 12.19
C GLU A 87 8.91 -4.27 12.76
N GLU A 88 9.08 -2.96 12.97
CA GLU A 88 7.99 -2.12 13.48
C GLU A 88 6.84 -2.06 12.49
N ALA A 89 7.15 -1.94 11.20
CA ALA A 89 6.13 -1.89 10.16
C ALA A 89 5.37 -3.21 10.10
N ALA A 90 6.07 -4.34 10.14
CA ALA A 90 5.45 -5.66 10.13
C ALA A 90 4.52 -5.84 11.33
N LYS A 91 4.99 -5.43 12.51
CA LYS A 91 4.18 -5.50 13.73
C LYS A 91 2.89 -4.69 13.58
N MET A 92 3.01 -3.48 13.06
CA MET A 92 1.85 -2.61 12.84
C MET A 92 0.85 -3.24 11.87
N MET A 93 1.34 -3.84 10.80
CA MET A 93 0.47 -4.51 9.83
C MET A 93 -0.29 -5.68 10.46
N PHE A 94 0.38 -6.48 11.29
CA PHE A 94 -0.26 -7.59 11.98
C PHE A 94 -1.30 -7.10 12.99
N GLU A 95 -0.93 -6.12 13.79
CA GLU A 95 -1.83 -5.63 14.84
C GLU A 95 -3.08 -4.97 14.28
N LYS A 96 -2.95 -4.24 13.18
CA LYS A 96 -4.06 -3.49 12.57
C LYS A 96 -4.69 -4.21 11.39
N ASN A 97 -4.17 -5.37 11.04
CA ASN A 97 -4.65 -6.16 9.90
C ASN A 97 -4.58 -5.37 8.58
N PHE A 98 -3.52 -4.62 8.39
CA PHE A 98 -3.22 -3.92 7.15
C PHE A 98 -2.15 -4.67 6.38
N ARG A 99 -2.21 -4.60 5.07
CA ARG A 99 -1.21 -5.22 4.20
C ARG A 99 -0.40 -4.19 3.42
N HIS A 100 -0.76 -2.92 3.54
CA HIS A 100 -0.12 -1.84 2.81
C HIS A 100 -0.06 -0.61 3.69
N LEU A 101 1.11 0.05 3.72
CA LEU A 101 1.29 1.28 4.49
C LEU A 101 2.01 2.30 3.61
N PRO A 102 1.38 3.44 3.34
CA PRO A 102 2.09 4.53 2.67
C PRO A 102 3.17 5.09 3.58
N VAL A 103 4.29 5.45 2.98
CA VAL A 103 5.44 6.02 3.70
C VAL A 103 5.49 7.50 3.37
N CYS A 104 5.39 8.33 4.42
CA CYS A 104 5.33 9.78 4.25
C CYS A 104 6.33 10.48 5.16
N LYS A 105 6.79 11.65 4.72
CA LYS A 105 7.66 12.50 5.51
C LYS A 105 7.25 13.95 5.25
N ASP A 106 7.00 14.70 6.32
CA ASP A 106 6.63 16.11 6.23
C ASP A 106 5.47 16.36 5.25
N GLY A 107 4.47 15.49 5.32
CA GLY A 107 3.28 15.61 4.49
C GLY A 107 3.44 15.13 3.05
N ARG A 108 4.60 14.58 2.70
CA ARG A 108 4.88 14.12 1.34
C ARG A 108 4.92 12.60 1.28
N LEU A 109 4.25 12.05 0.27
CA LEU A 109 4.29 10.62 0.02
C LEU A 109 5.62 10.26 -0.63
N LEU A 110 6.35 9.33 -0.01
CA LEU A 110 7.66 8.89 -0.52
C LEU A 110 7.59 7.50 -1.15
N GLY A 111 6.68 6.67 -0.69
CA GLY A 111 6.59 5.31 -1.19
C GLY A 111 5.47 4.57 -0.50
N ILE A 112 5.40 3.28 -0.78
CA ILE A 112 4.45 2.38 -0.14
C ILE A 112 5.16 1.08 0.19
N VAL A 113 4.85 0.49 1.33
CA VAL A 113 5.39 -0.80 1.70
C VAL A 113 4.24 -1.78 1.89
N SER A 114 4.40 -2.99 1.34
CA SER A 114 3.40 -4.05 1.47
C SER A 114 3.92 -5.14 2.40
N LEU A 115 2.99 -5.88 3.00
CA LEU A 115 3.35 -7.03 3.83
C LEU A 115 4.12 -8.06 3.00
N ARG A 116 3.72 -8.24 1.76
CA ARG A 116 4.43 -9.14 0.84
C ARG A 116 5.89 -8.74 0.68
N ARG A 117 6.14 -7.44 0.49
CA ARG A 117 7.51 -6.94 0.31
C ARG A 117 8.33 -7.12 1.60
N LEU A 118 7.71 -6.87 2.75
CA LEU A 118 8.39 -7.08 4.04
C LEU A 118 8.72 -8.56 4.22
N SER A 119 7.80 -9.44 3.90
CA SER A 119 8.03 -10.88 3.99
C SER A 119 9.15 -11.35 3.08
N GLN A 120 9.19 -10.81 1.87
CA GLN A 120 10.24 -11.12 0.92
C GLN A 120 11.61 -10.68 1.44
N TYR A 121 11.66 -9.47 1.98
CA TYR A 121 12.89 -8.93 2.56
C TYR A 121 13.37 -9.82 3.71
N GLU A 122 12.48 -10.18 4.62
CA GLU A 122 12.80 -11.03 5.77
C GLU A 122 13.32 -12.39 5.31
N PHE A 123 12.67 -12.97 4.33
CA PHE A 123 13.08 -14.26 3.80
C PHE A 123 14.50 -14.20 3.22
N GLU A 124 14.79 -13.19 2.43
CA GLU A 124 16.11 -13.00 1.83
C GLU A 124 17.20 -12.82 2.88
N HIS A 125 16.93 -12.02 3.88
CA HIS A 125 17.90 -11.71 4.93
C HIS A 125 18.02 -12.84 5.97
N SER A 126 16.95 -13.58 6.17
CA SER A 126 16.98 -14.75 7.01
C SER A 126 17.93 -15.81 6.43
N LYS A 127 17.92 -15.98 5.11
CA LYS A 127 18.85 -16.87 4.44
C LYS A 127 20.30 -16.46 4.66
N GLU A 128 20.55 -15.16 4.56
CA GLU A 128 21.89 -14.61 4.79
C GLU A 128 22.32 -14.82 6.24
N SER A 129 21.40 -14.58 7.18
CA SER A 129 21.66 -14.73 8.60
C SER A 129 21.99 -16.18 8.98
N VAL A 130 21.31 -17.10 8.34
CA VAL A 130 21.48 -18.52 8.65
C VAL A 130 22.81 -19.05 8.17
N GLY A 131 23.34 -18.53 7.06
CA GLY A 131 24.68 -18.83 6.59
C GLY A 131 25.22 -20.22 6.81
N PRO A 132 26.37 -20.55 6.27
CA PRO A 132 26.93 -21.90 6.37
C PRO A 132 27.66 -22.19 7.69
N ALA A 133 27.60 -21.33 8.63
CA ALA A 133 28.40 -21.43 9.84
C ALA A 133 27.94 -22.49 10.84
N HIS A 134 27.00 -23.32 10.46
CA HIS A 134 26.52 -24.35 11.39
C HIS A 134 26.39 -25.69 10.76
#